data_e6b0a1455b21b45380a75a378ffc0659
#
_entry.id   e6b0a1455b21b45380a75a378ffc0659
#
_cell.length_a   1.000
_cell.length_b   1.000
_cell.length_c   1.000
_cell.angle_alpha   90.00
_cell.angle_beta   90.00
_cell.angle_gamma   90.00
#
_symmetry.space_group_name_H-M   'P 1'
#
loop_
_entity.id
_entity.type
_entity.pdbx_description
1 polymer ?
#
loop_
_entity_poly.entity_id
_entity_poly.type
_entity_poly.pdbx_seq_one_letter_code
_entity_poly.pdbx_strand_id
1 'polypeptide(L)'
;IVAGVKNIYLTTPSIDSKINPAVVYAAKKCGVKKIYKTGGAHSIAAFAYGTKNFEKVDKIVGPGNAFVAFAKKEVFGDVGIDMVAGPSEVSIVGDKYSDSKLIAADLIAQAEHDIYAQSILITDNKKLISSVNKSLKKQLVNLPKKKIAIQSLKKFGLAIYTKKKNKIAEIINIIAPEHLELC
;
A
#
# COMPACT_ATOMS: atom_id res chain seq x y z
N ILE A 1 -9.33 -12.23 15.25
CA ILE A 1 -8.94 -13.41 16.08
C ILE A 1 -8.80 -12.96 17.52
N VAL A 2 -7.86 -12.05 17.81
CA VAL A 2 -7.63 -11.56 19.19
C VAL A 2 -8.89 -10.93 19.79
N ALA A 3 -9.68 -10.20 19.00
CA ALA A 3 -10.95 -9.62 19.42
C ALA A 3 -12.11 -10.66 19.63
N GLY A 4 -11.85 -11.95 19.50
CA GLY A 4 -12.83 -13.01 19.74
C GLY A 4 -13.92 -13.17 18.67
N VAL A 5 -13.71 -12.65 17.45
CA VAL A 5 -14.66 -12.83 16.34
C VAL A 5 -14.82 -14.31 16.02
N LYS A 6 -16.05 -14.82 16.10
CA LYS A 6 -16.34 -16.26 15.97
C LYS A 6 -16.30 -16.77 14.53
N ASN A 7 -16.77 -15.98 13.58
CA ASN A 7 -16.86 -16.37 12.18
C ASN A 7 -15.92 -15.50 11.35
N ILE A 8 -14.82 -16.10 10.88
CA ILE A 8 -13.82 -15.44 10.06
C ILE A 8 -13.75 -16.17 8.73
N TYR A 9 -13.96 -15.45 7.65
CA TYR A 9 -13.87 -15.92 6.27
C TYR A 9 -12.75 -15.20 5.58
N LEU A 10 -12.04 -15.90 4.70
CA LEU A 10 -10.97 -15.34 3.87
C LEU A 10 -11.35 -15.40 2.41
N THR A 11 -11.12 -14.32 1.67
CA THR A 11 -11.14 -14.32 0.22
C THR A 11 -9.75 -14.01 -0.31
N THR A 12 -9.32 -14.73 -1.31
CA THR A 12 -8.02 -14.53 -1.96
C THR A 12 -8.09 -14.98 -3.41
N PRO A 13 -7.47 -14.23 -4.34
CA PRO A 13 -7.37 -14.69 -5.72
C PRO A 13 -6.62 -16.01 -5.79
N SER A 14 -6.95 -16.84 -6.78
CA SER A 14 -6.25 -18.07 -7.09
C SER A 14 -5.62 -18.00 -8.48
N ILE A 15 -4.44 -18.59 -8.63
CA ILE A 15 -3.76 -18.77 -9.91
C ILE A 15 -3.87 -20.25 -10.24
N ASP A 16 -4.38 -20.61 -11.43
CA ASP A 16 -4.62 -21.99 -11.85
C ASP A 16 -5.38 -22.82 -10.80
N SER A 17 -6.42 -22.22 -10.22
CA SER A 17 -7.23 -22.80 -9.14
C SER A 17 -6.45 -23.14 -7.85
N LYS A 18 -5.21 -22.68 -7.71
CA LYS A 18 -4.39 -22.89 -6.51
C LYS A 18 -4.26 -21.61 -5.71
N ILE A 19 -4.42 -21.73 -4.39
CA ILE A 19 -4.13 -20.66 -3.44
C ILE A 19 -2.68 -20.78 -2.99
N ASN A 20 -2.02 -19.67 -2.72
CA ASN A 20 -0.69 -19.68 -2.13
C ASN A 20 -0.67 -20.50 -0.83
N PRO A 21 0.19 -21.54 -0.71
CA PRO A 21 0.24 -22.41 0.46
C PRO A 21 0.49 -21.67 1.78
N ALA A 22 1.27 -20.57 1.77
CA ALA A 22 1.52 -19.75 2.94
C ALA A 22 0.24 -19.09 3.46
N VAL A 23 -0.63 -18.60 2.55
CA VAL A 23 -1.94 -18.04 2.89
C VAL A 23 -2.83 -19.09 3.52
N VAL A 24 -2.87 -20.31 2.97
CA VAL A 24 -3.65 -21.43 3.51
C VAL A 24 -3.15 -21.82 4.89
N TYR A 25 -1.83 -21.89 5.07
CA TYR A 25 -1.22 -22.21 6.37
C TYR A 25 -1.58 -21.18 7.44
N ALA A 26 -1.38 -19.89 7.13
CA ALA A 26 -1.72 -18.80 8.03
C ALA A 26 -3.22 -18.81 8.39
N ALA A 27 -4.08 -18.97 7.41
CA ALA A 27 -5.54 -19.03 7.62
C ALA A 27 -5.92 -20.18 8.56
N LYS A 28 -5.35 -21.36 8.39
CA LYS A 28 -5.56 -22.51 9.29
C LYS A 28 -5.09 -22.22 10.71
N LYS A 29 -3.89 -21.64 10.88
CA LYS A 29 -3.35 -21.26 12.19
C LYS A 29 -4.23 -20.20 12.89
N CYS A 30 -4.86 -19.35 12.12
CA CYS A 30 -5.77 -18.31 12.60
C CYS A 30 -7.20 -18.80 12.82
N GLY A 31 -7.51 -20.06 12.60
CA GLY A 31 -8.88 -20.61 12.81
C GLY A 31 -9.89 -20.12 11.76
N VAL A 32 -9.46 -19.71 10.58
CA VAL A 32 -10.37 -19.30 9.50
C VAL A 32 -11.22 -20.49 9.05
N LYS A 33 -12.55 -20.32 9.06
CA LYS A 33 -13.48 -21.41 8.77
C LYS A 33 -13.59 -21.75 7.29
N LYS A 34 -13.57 -20.75 6.42
CA LYS A 34 -13.70 -20.93 4.97
C LYS A 34 -12.76 -20.01 4.22
N ILE A 35 -12.17 -20.50 3.13
CA ILE A 35 -11.36 -19.73 2.20
C ILE A 35 -12.05 -19.76 0.84
N TYR A 36 -12.41 -18.61 0.32
CA TYR A 36 -13.02 -18.46 -0.99
C TYR A 36 -11.95 -18.12 -2.03
N LYS A 37 -11.92 -18.89 -3.13
CA LYS A 37 -10.94 -18.73 -4.23
C LYS A 37 -11.37 -17.64 -5.20
N THR A 38 -11.64 -16.44 -4.69
CA THR A 38 -12.02 -15.29 -5.47
C THR A 38 -11.45 -14.04 -4.83
N GLY A 39 -11.33 -12.96 -5.58
CA GLY A 39 -10.81 -11.69 -5.08
C GLY A 39 -11.45 -10.53 -5.84
N GLY A 40 -10.91 -9.33 -5.62
CA GLY A 40 -11.40 -8.13 -6.30
C GLY A 40 -12.77 -7.66 -5.82
N ALA A 41 -13.40 -6.78 -6.59
CA ALA A 41 -14.71 -6.19 -6.26
C ALA A 41 -15.82 -7.25 -6.07
N HIS A 42 -15.76 -8.36 -6.83
CA HIS A 42 -16.75 -9.43 -6.76
C HIS A 42 -16.86 -10.05 -5.35
N SER A 43 -15.72 -10.27 -4.68
CA SER A 43 -15.71 -10.83 -3.34
C SER A 43 -16.25 -9.85 -2.30
N ILE A 44 -16.00 -8.56 -2.48
CA ILE A 44 -16.53 -7.51 -1.62
C ILE A 44 -18.06 -7.48 -1.70
N ALA A 45 -18.62 -7.43 -2.90
CA ALA A 45 -20.08 -7.47 -3.10
C ALA A 45 -20.70 -8.78 -2.57
N ALA A 46 -20.06 -9.93 -2.82
CA ALA A 46 -20.54 -11.22 -2.38
C ALA A 46 -20.59 -11.32 -0.84
N PHE A 47 -19.64 -10.76 -0.12
CA PHE A 47 -19.65 -10.70 1.33
C PHE A 47 -20.63 -9.65 1.88
N ALA A 48 -20.78 -8.51 1.20
CA ALA A 48 -21.67 -7.45 1.66
C ALA A 48 -23.14 -7.86 1.59
N TYR A 49 -23.55 -8.53 0.51
CA TYR A 49 -24.95 -8.85 0.25
C TYR A 49 -25.31 -10.32 0.50
N GLY A 50 -24.31 -11.19 0.53
CA GLY A 50 -24.52 -12.63 0.58
C GLY A 50 -24.90 -13.20 -0.79
N THR A 51 -24.64 -14.47 -0.98
CA THR A 51 -25.07 -15.25 -2.16
C THR A 51 -25.34 -16.68 -1.73
N LYS A 52 -25.78 -17.54 -2.66
CA LYS A 52 -25.93 -18.99 -2.37
C LYS A 52 -24.65 -19.62 -1.79
N ASN A 53 -23.47 -19.12 -2.17
CA ASN A 53 -22.17 -19.69 -1.78
C ASN A 53 -21.41 -18.83 -0.77
N PHE A 54 -21.79 -17.58 -0.57
CA PHE A 54 -21.16 -16.62 0.32
C PHE A 54 -22.12 -16.22 1.42
N GLU A 55 -21.69 -16.39 2.65
CA GLU A 55 -22.43 -15.87 3.79
C GLU A 55 -22.24 -14.34 3.85
N LYS A 56 -23.36 -13.62 4.08
CA LYS A 56 -23.28 -12.18 4.36
C LYS A 56 -22.48 -11.98 5.65
N VAL A 57 -21.62 -10.96 5.66
CA VAL A 57 -20.78 -10.63 6.82
C VAL A 57 -21.13 -9.26 7.40
N ASP A 58 -20.78 -9.06 8.66
CA ASP A 58 -20.99 -7.78 9.35
C ASP A 58 -19.88 -6.77 9.06
N LYS A 59 -18.66 -7.27 8.73
CA LYS A 59 -17.50 -6.42 8.47
C LYS A 59 -16.53 -7.05 7.49
N ILE A 60 -16.04 -6.22 6.56
CA ILE A 60 -15.01 -6.56 5.57
C ILE A 60 -13.74 -5.79 5.91
N VAL A 61 -12.62 -6.50 6.08
CA VAL A 61 -11.31 -5.93 6.40
C VAL A 61 -10.25 -6.47 5.47
N GLY A 62 -9.22 -5.71 5.22
CA GLY A 62 -8.04 -6.15 4.46
C GLY A 62 -7.71 -5.25 3.28
N PRO A 63 -6.47 -5.35 2.79
CA PRO A 63 -5.99 -4.55 1.67
C PRO A 63 -6.53 -5.05 0.33
N GLY A 64 -6.42 -4.20 -0.68
CA GLY A 64 -6.76 -4.55 -2.04
C GLY A 64 -6.36 -3.46 -3.03
N ASN A 65 -6.52 -3.75 -4.32
CA ASN A 65 -6.29 -2.77 -5.37
C ASN A 65 -7.41 -1.71 -5.43
N ALA A 66 -7.29 -0.75 -6.33
CA ALA A 66 -8.27 0.33 -6.51
C ALA A 66 -9.72 -0.20 -6.69
N PHE A 67 -9.92 -1.32 -7.40
CA PHE A 67 -11.26 -1.91 -7.56
C PHE A 67 -11.83 -2.43 -6.23
N VAL A 68 -11.00 -2.99 -5.36
CA VAL A 68 -11.41 -3.42 -4.01
C VAL A 68 -11.74 -2.19 -3.16
N ALA A 69 -10.93 -1.14 -3.22
CA ALA A 69 -11.17 0.10 -2.49
C ALA A 69 -12.49 0.76 -2.91
N PHE A 70 -12.74 0.86 -4.21
CA PHE A 70 -14.01 1.38 -4.73
C PHE A 70 -15.20 0.49 -4.32
N ALA A 71 -15.07 -0.83 -4.43
CA ALA A 71 -16.13 -1.73 -4.02
C ALA A 71 -16.44 -1.63 -2.52
N LYS A 72 -15.43 -1.49 -1.65
CA LYS A 72 -15.62 -1.23 -0.23
C LYS A 72 -16.38 0.07 0.01
N LYS A 73 -16.04 1.13 -0.73
CA LYS A 73 -16.74 2.42 -0.63
C LYS A 73 -18.21 2.30 -1.00
N GLU A 74 -18.51 1.57 -2.07
CA GLU A 74 -19.90 1.37 -2.54
C GLU A 74 -20.78 0.60 -1.55
N VAL A 75 -20.21 -0.38 -0.83
CA VAL A 75 -20.93 -1.18 0.14
C VAL A 75 -20.88 -0.61 1.56
N PHE A 76 -20.24 0.51 1.77
CA PHE A 76 -20.15 1.15 3.07
C PHE A 76 -21.53 1.67 3.52
N GLY A 77 -21.97 1.22 4.68
CA GLY A 77 -23.33 1.44 5.17
C GLY A 77 -24.17 0.17 5.14
N ASP A 78 -24.04 -0.68 4.12
CA ASP A 78 -24.66 -2.00 4.05
C ASP A 78 -23.86 -3.06 4.84
N VAL A 79 -22.54 -2.86 4.91
CA VAL A 79 -21.59 -3.66 5.67
C VAL A 79 -20.50 -2.75 6.26
N GLY A 80 -19.99 -3.09 7.43
CA GLY A 80 -18.84 -2.40 8.02
C GLY A 80 -17.57 -2.65 7.21
N ILE A 81 -16.72 -1.63 7.06
CA ILE A 81 -15.40 -1.75 6.44
C ILE A 81 -14.31 -1.27 7.41
N ASP A 82 -13.05 -1.58 7.11
CA ASP A 82 -11.89 -1.02 7.83
C ASP A 82 -11.60 0.42 7.40
N MET A 83 -11.22 0.58 6.13
CA MET A 83 -10.91 1.87 5.52
C MET A 83 -11.08 1.79 4.01
N VAL A 84 -11.26 2.93 3.37
CA VAL A 84 -11.09 3.08 1.92
C VAL A 84 -9.63 3.42 1.69
N ALA A 85 -8.83 2.41 1.36
CA ALA A 85 -7.41 2.61 1.08
C ALA A 85 -7.25 3.41 -0.22
N GLY A 86 -6.56 4.54 -0.13
CA GLY A 86 -5.98 5.22 -1.29
C GLY A 86 -4.72 4.51 -1.79
N PRO A 87 -4.08 5.01 -2.85
CA PRO A 87 -2.72 4.60 -3.19
C PRO A 87 -1.80 4.91 -2.01
N SER A 88 -0.98 3.95 -1.60
CA SER A 88 -0.06 4.15 -0.48
C SER A 88 0.97 5.24 -0.78
N GLU A 89 1.27 6.07 0.22
CA GLU A 89 2.13 7.24 0.09
C GLU A 89 3.23 7.21 1.12
N VAL A 90 4.45 7.55 0.71
CA VAL A 90 5.57 7.82 1.61
C VAL A 90 6.15 9.20 1.35
N SER A 91 6.36 9.97 2.42
CA SER A 91 7.13 11.21 2.40
C SER A 91 8.36 11.06 3.29
N ILE A 92 9.53 11.26 2.71
CA ILE A 92 10.81 11.15 3.41
C ILE A 92 11.43 12.53 3.53
N VAL A 93 11.72 12.95 4.74
CA VAL A 93 12.43 14.19 5.02
C VAL A 93 13.89 13.88 5.26
N GLY A 94 14.76 14.40 4.42
CA GLY A 94 16.19 14.22 4.55
C GLY A 94 16.98 15.52 4.57
N ASP A 95 18.09 15.53 5.28
CA ASP A 95 19.02 16.66 5.38
C ASP A 95 20.40 16.34 4.83
N LYS A 96 21.41 17.15 5.17
CA LYS A 96 22.81 16.95 4.72
C LYS A 96 23.49 15.72 5.31
N TYR A 97 22.95 15.13 6.37
CA TYR A 97 23.52 13.96 7.04
C TYR A 97 22.83 12.65 6.61
N SER A 98 21.72 12.75 5.92
CA SER A 98 20.92 11.60 5.50
C SER A 98 21.62 10.76 4.42
N ASP A 99 21.53 9.42 4.53
CA ASP A 99 22.10 8.51 3.53
C ASP A 99 21.18 8.39 2.32
N SER A 100 21.66 8.87 1.19
CA SER A 100 20.94 8.82 -0.09
C SER A 100 20.63 7.41 -0.59
N LYS A 101 21.36 6.38 -0.13
CA LYS A 101 21.10 4.99 -0.52
C LYS A 101 19.91 4.42 0.24
N LEU A 102 19.80 4.73 1.54
CA LEU A 102 18.68 4.33 2.37
C LEU A 102 17.40 5.01 1.89
N ILE A 103 17.43 6.35 1.73
CA ILE A 103 16.29 7.10 1.18
C ILE A 103 15.83 6.52 -0.16
N ALA A 104 16.76 6.19 -1.05
CA ALA A 104 16.40 5.61 -2.34
C ALA A 104 15.76 4.22 -2.20
N ALA A 105 16.20 3.41 -1.23
CA ALA A 105 15.61 2.10 -0.95
C ALA A 105 14.16 2.24 -0.46
N ASP A 106 13.89 3.17 0.45
CA ASP A 106 12.55 3.38 1.02
C ASP A 106 11.59 3.97 -0.03
N LEU A 107 12.04 4.92 -0.85
CA LEU A 107 11.26 5.42 -1.99
C LEU A 107 10.93 4.29 -3.01
N ILE A 108 11.87 3.37 -3.27
CA ILE A 108 11.65 2.22 -4.14
C ILE A 108 10.70 1.22 -3.49
N ALA A 109 10.86 0.93 -2.20
CA ALA A 109 10.00 0.01 -1.45
C ALA A 109 8.53 0.43 -1.56
N GLN A 110 8.25 1.74 -1.49
CA GLN A 110 6.91 2.25 -1.73
C GLN A 110 6.49 2.15 -3.19
N ALA A 111 7.36 2.58 -4.12
CA ALA A 111 7.05 2.64 -5.55
C ALA A 111 6.80 1.26 -6.20
N GLU A 112 7.37 0.18 -5.66
CA GLU A 112 7.17 -1.18 -6.20
C GLU A 112 5.84 -1.83 -5.80
N HIS A 113 5.09 -1.22 -4.87
CA HIS A 113 3.79 -1.73 -4.43
C HIS A 113 2.71 -1.57 -5.48
N ASP A 114 2.60 -0.38 -6.08
CA ASP A 114 1.57 -0.06 -7.06
C ASP A 114 2.03 1.04 -8.01
N ILE A 115 1.51 1.04 -9.25
CA ILE A 115 1.79 2.07 -10.27
C ILE A 115 1.25 3.46 -9.88
N TYR A 116 0.33 3.52 -8.91
CA TYR A 116 -0.23 4.75 -8.34
C TYR A 116 0.40 5.14 -7.01
N ALA A 117 1.34 4.34 -6.47
CA ALA A 117 2.04 4.67 -5.24
C ALA A 117 2.79 5.99 -5.38
N GLN A 118 2.77 6.79 -4.31
CA GLN A 118 3.43 8.09 -4.27
C GLN A 118 4.67 8.04 -3.38
N SER A 119 5.81 8.51 -3.91
CA SER A 119 7.10 8.53 -3.21
C SER A 119 7.69 9.93 -3.27
N ILE A 120 7.76 10.61 -2.13
CA ILE A 120 8.15 12.03 -2.04
C ILE A 120 9.40 12.18 -1.18
N LEU A 121 10.41 12.89 -1.71
CA LEU A 121 11.55 13.38 -0.95
C LEU A 121 11.38 14.88 -0.65
N ILE A 122 11.49 15.27 0.61
CA ILE A 122 11.48 16.67 1.04
C ILE A 122 12.83 16.97 1.68
N THR A 123 13.54 18.01 1.24
CA THR A 123 14.88 18.31 1.75
C THR A 123 15.26 19.77 1.67
N ASP A 124 16.14 20.19 2.57
CA ASP A 124 16.84 21.48 2.52
C ASP A 124 18.20 21.42 1.82
N ASN A 125 18.56 20.24 1.26
CA ASN A 125 19.84 19.99 0.61
C ASN A 125 19.69 19.58 -0.86
N LYS A 126 19.96 20.49 -1.80
CA LYS A 126 19.92 20.18 -3.24
C LYS A 126 20.83 19.04 -3.67
N LYS A 127 21.99 18.87 -3.01
CA LYS A 127 22.94 17.80 -3.33
C LYS A 127 22.34 16.42 -3.00
N LEU A 128 21.54 16.34 -1.95
CA LEU A 128 20.86 15.09 -1.56
C LEU A 128 19.92 14.61 -2.68
N ILE A 129 19.16 15.51 -3.31
CA ILE A 129 18.26 15.14 -4.43
C ILE A 129 19.06 14.46 -5.56
N SER A 130 20.21 15.05 -5.94
CA SER A 130 21.05 14.47 -6.99
C SER A 130 21.62 13.11 -6.60
N SER A 131 22.04 12.96 -5.32
CA SER A 131 22.57 11.71 -4.78
C SER A 131 21.50 10.62 -4.70
N VAL A 132 20.29 10.96 -4.24
CA VAL A 132 19.14 10.04 -4.21
C VAL A 132 18.76 9.60 -5.61
N ASN A 133 18.67 10.51 -6.58
CA ASN A 133 18.40 10.17 -7.97
C ASN A 133 19.44 9.20 -8.58
N LYS A 134 20.74 9.38 -8.23
CA LYS A 134 21.79 8.45 -8.64
C LYS A 134 21.61 7.08 -8.00
N SER A 135 21.27 7.04 -6.72
CA SER A 135 21.00 5.80 -5.96
C SER A 135 19.77 5.07 -6.48
N LEU A 136 18.66 5.78 -6.76
CA LEU A 136 17.45 5.23 -7.39
C LEU A 136 17.78 4.53 -8.72
N LYS A 137 18.50 5.21 -9.63
CA LYS A 137 18.91 4.63 -10.91
C LYS A 137 19.70 3.33 -10.73
N LYS A 138 20.62 3.31 -9.76
CA LYS A 138 21.46 2.13 -9.48
C LYS A 138 20.66 0.97 -8.91
N GLN A 139 19.78 1.23 -7.94
CA GLN A 139 19.01 0.18 -7.25
C GLN A 139 17.91 -0.40 -8.12
N LEU A 140 17.25 0.41 -8.96
CA LEU A 140 16.24 -0.04 -9.90
C LEU A 140 16.74 -1.06 -10.94
N VAL A 141 18.03 -1.17 -11.18
CA VAL A 141 18.59 -2.10 -12.20
C VAL A 141 18.22 -3.54 -11.87
N ASN A 142 18.38 -3.96 -10.63
CA ASN A 142 18.23 -5.33 -10.17
C ASN A 142 16.88 -5.61 -9.48
N LEU A 143 15.94 -4.65 -9.51
CA LEU A 143 14.67 -4.80 -8.83
C LEU A 143 13.74 -5.75 -9.61
N PRO A 144 13.18 -6.81 -8.99
CA PRO A 144 12.23 -7.71 -9.65
C PRO A 144 11.01 -6.99 -10.22
N LYS A 145 10.43 -6.04 -9.47
CA LYS A 145 9.27 -5.23 -9.86
C LYS A 145 9.63 -3.91 -10.52
N LYS A 146 10.78 -3.84 -11.18
CA LYS A 146 11.33 -2.63 -11.82
C LYS A 146 10.31 -1.85 -12.67
N LYS A 147 9.48 -2.53 -13.45
CA LYS A 147 8.48 -1.86 -14.33
C LYS A 147 7.48 -1.05 -13.51
N ILE A 148 6.95 -1.62 -12.42
CA ILE A 148 5.98 -0.96 -11.54
C ILE A 148 6.63 0.24 -10.87
N ALA A 149 7.78 0.06 -10.22
CA ALA A 149 8.50 1.12 -9.54
C ALA A 149 8.88 2.30 -10.47
N ILE A 150 9.32 2.02 -11.70
CA ILE A 150 9.63 3.08 -12.66
C ILE A 150 8.38 3.85 -13.08
N GLN A 151 7.26 3.19 -13.30
CA GLN A 151 6.00 3.86 -13.66
C GLN A 151 5.50 4.74 -12.52
N SER A 152 5.49 4.22 -11.28
CA SER A 152 5.14 4.97 -10.09
C SER A 152 6.05 6.20 -9.91
N LEU A 153 7.37 6.02 -9.87
CA LEU A 153 8.32 7.11 -9.70
C LEU A 153 8.28 8.17 -10.81
N LYS A 154 8.01 7.77 -12.06
CA LYS A 154 7.87 8.72 -13.17
C LYS A 154 6.61 9.57 -13.08
N LYS A 155 5.51 9.01 -12.59
CA LYS A 155 4.21 9.66 -12.58
C LYS A 155 3.94 10.38 -11.26
N PHE A 156 4.35 9.79 -10.15
CA PHE A 156 4.03 10.24 -8.79
C PHE A 156 5.25 10.45 -7.88
N GLY A 157 6.47 10.18 -8.37
CA GLY A 157 7.70 10.51 -7.65
C GLY A 157 7.95 12.01 -7.65
N LEU A 158 8.25 12.59 -6.48
CA LEU A 158 8.48 14.03 -6.33
C LEU A 158 9.67 14.30 -5.43
N ALA A 159 10.47 15.32 -5.76
CA ALA A 159 11.49 15.85 -4.87
C ALA A 159 11.24 17.34 -4.62
N ILE A 160 11.01 17.70 -3.38
CA ILE A 160 10.70 19.07 -2.94
C ILE A 160 11.91 19.64 -2.22
N TYR A 161 12.39 20.79 -2.70
CA TYR A 161 13.47 21.54 -2.07
C TYR A 161 12.97 22.79 -1.40
N THR A 162 13.33 23.01 -0.13
CA THR A 162 13.09 24.27 0.57
C THR A 162 14.25 24.57 1.53
N LYS A 163 14.72 25.82 1.55
CA LYS A 163 15.74 26.28 2.51
C LYS A 163 15.19 26.48 3.92
N LYS A 164 13.89 26.67 4.06
CA LYS A 164 13.24 27.05 5.32
C LYS A 164 12.71 25.78 5.99
N LYS A 165 13.30 25.40 7.14
CA LYS A 165 12.88 24.21 7.89
C LYS A 165 11.40 24.25 8.33
N ASN A 166 10.87 25.39 8.71
CA ASN A 166 9.45 25.54 9.04
C ASN A 166 8.53 25.21 7.85
N LYS A 167 8.96 25.49 6.61
CA LYS A 167 8.21 25.13 5.41
C LYS A 167 8.14 23.62 5.17
N ILE A 168 9.09 22.83 5.69
CA ILE A 168 9.03 21.36 5.60
C ILE A 168 7.79 20.85 6.33
N ALA A 169 7.54 21.31 7.55
CA ALA A 169 6.36 20.91 8.32
C ALA A 169 5.05 21.34 7.64
N GLU A 170 5.01 22.56 7.08
CA GLU A 170 3.84 23.02 6.33
C GLU A 170 3.57 22.13 5.10
N ILE A 171 4.62 21.78 4.35
CA ILE A 171 4.51 20.89 3.18
C ILE A 171 4.01 19.50 3.59
N ILE A 172 4.55 18.94 4.67
CA ILE A 172 4.12 17.63 5.21
C ILE A 172 2.64 17.68 5.58
N ASN A 173 2.19 18.75 6.26
CA ASN A 173 0.80 18.91 6.65
C ASN A 173 -0.16 19.07 5.45
N ILE A 174 0.32 19.67 4.34
CA ILE A 174 -0.46 19.78 3.10
C ILE A 174 -0.57 18.43 2.40
N ILE A 175 0.53 17.67 2.36
CA ILE A 175 0.56 16.33 1.74
C ILE A 175 -0.23 15.34 2.59
N ALA A 176 -0.10 15.42 3.93
CA ALA A 176 -0.68 14.52 4.90
C ALA A 176 -0.45 13.03 4.55
N PRO A 177 0.81 12.59 4.35
CA PRO A 177 1.12 11.27 3.82
C PRO A 177 0.73 10.16 4.79
N GLU A 178 0.43 8.97 4.25
CA GLU A 178 0.18 7.76 5.04
C GLU A 178 1.41 7.36 5.87
N HIS A 179 2.61 7.48 5.27
CA HIS A 179 3.88 7.21 5.94
C HIS A 179 4.79 8.43 5.87
N LEU A 180 5.31 8.84 7.02
CA LEU A 180 6.30 9.91 7.16
C LEU A 180 7.57 9.37 7.81
N GLU A 181 8.70 9.56 7.12
CA GLU A 181 10.02 9.19 7.60
C GLU A 181 10.89 10.44 7.78
N LEU A 182 11.60 10.48 8.90
CA LEU A 182 12.56 11.55 9.22
C LEU A 182 13.97 10.94 9.28
N CYS A 183 14.86 11.32 8.37
CA CYS A 183 16.21 10.79 8.21
C CYS A 183 17.28 11.83 8.58
#